data_09c3dcabff15d1405591d0871e737db7
#
_entry.id   09c3dcabff15d1405591d0871e737db7
#
_cell.length_a   1.000
_cell.length_b   1.000
_cell.length_c   1.000
_cell.angle_alpha   90.00
_cell.angle_beta   90.00
_cell.angle_gamma   90.00
#
_symmetry.space_group_name_H-M   'P 1'
#
loop_
_entity.id
_entity.type
_entity.pdbx_description
1 polymer ?
#
loop_
_entity_poly.entity_id
_entity_poly.type
_entity_poly.pdbx_seq_one_letter_code
_entity_poly.pdbx_strand_id
1 'polypeptide(L)'
;MMRSLWTAASGMMSQQTSVDTIANNLANVNTVGYKQEQTQFKSLLYQNLQAKTTSANGENKPVGAQVGLGSRVSAVTSIYTQGALNATDSTTDFAINGDGFFAVRNTNTDETVYTRNGHFTWATATEGVMLSTSEGYPVLSADGAEIVLGQDANGKDYKTNLITIDTDGNLLYPDESNNPAPIGIKIGLYQFSNLSLIHISEPT
;
A
#
# COMPACT_ATOMS: atom_id res chain seq x y z
N MET A 1 19.71 -29.81 -27.82
CA MET A 1 20.26 -29.65 -26.43
C MET A 1 20.27 -28.19 -25.96
N MET A 2 20.71 -27.23 -26.78
CA MET A 2 20.75 -25.82 -26.37
C MET A 2 19.37 -25.24 -25.91
N ARG A 3 18.26 -25.61 -26.57
CA ARG A 3 16.92 -25.13 -26.20
C ARG A 3 16.47 -25.53 -24.81
N SER A 4 16.70 -26.81 -24.44
CA SER A 4 16.31 -27.30 -23.12
C SER A 4 17.03 -26.54 -21.99
N LEU A 5 18.31 -26.20 -22.23
CA LEU A 5 19.09 -25.38 -21.28
C LEU A 5 18.53 -23.95 -21.16
N TRP A 6 18.14 -23.33 -22.27
CA TRP A 6 17.51 -21.99 -22.25
C TRP A 6 16.16 -22.01 -21.53
N THR A 7 15.32 -23.02 -21.82
CA THR A 7 14.03 -23.15 -21.14
C THR A 7 14.21 -23.39 -19.64
N ALA A 8 15.17 -24.24 -19.26
CA ALA A 8 15.50 -24.47 -17.85
C ALA A 8 16.07 -23.20 -17.18
N ALA A 9 16.96 -22.48 -17.84
CA ALA A 9 17.52 -21.24 -17.33
C ALA A 9 16.44 -20.16 -17.11
N SER A 10 15.52 -19.98 -18.08
CA SER A 10 14.40 -19.03 -17.94
C SER A 10 13.47 -19.41 -16.79
N GLY A 11 13.21 -20.71 -16.59
CA GLY A 11 12.44 -21.21 -15.47
C GLY A 11 13.11 -20.93 -14.11
N MET A 12 14.42 -21.20 -14.02
CA MET A 12 15.18 -20.92 -12.80
C MET A 12 15.21 -19.43 -12.46
N MET A 13 15.44 -18.54 -13.42
CA MET A 13 15.41 -17.10 -13.22
C MET A 13 14.02 -16.62 -12.76
N SER A 14 12.96 -17.16 -13.33
CA SER A 14 11.58 -16.84 -12.92
C SER A 14 11.31 -17.29 -11.48
N GLN A 15 11.77 -18.49 -11.10
CA GLN A 15 11.64 -18.99 -9.73
C GLN A 15 12.48 -18.21 -8.74
N GLN A 16 13.68 -17.78 -9.11
CA GLN A 16 14.50 -16.92 -8.28
C GLN A 16 13.76 -15.62 -7.94
N THR A 17 13.20 -14.92 -8.93
CA THR A 17 12.41 -13.71 -8.69
C THR A 17 11.21 -13.97 -7.77
N SER A 18 10.56 -15.15 -7.90
CA SER A 18 9.47 -15.52 -6.99
C SER A 18 9.95 -15.69 -5.56
N VAL A 19 11.09 -16.35 -5.35
CA VAL A 19 11.69 -16.53 -4.03
C VAL A 19 12.12 -15.19 -3.44
N ASP A 20 12.71 -14.30 -4.24
CA ASP A 20 13.08 -12.95 -3.81
C ASP A 20 11.86 -12.14 -3.35
N THR A 21 10.74 -12.22 -4.09
CA THR A 21 9.48 -11.58 -3.70
C THR A 21 8.92 -12.15 -2.39
N ILE A 22 8.96 -13.48 -2.22
CA ILE A 22 8.52 -14.13 -0.97
C ILE A 22 9.42 -13.71 0.20
N ALA A 23 10.74 -13.64 -0.01
CA ALA A 23 11.68 -13.20 1.00
C ALA A 23 11.44 -11.75 1.43
N ASN A 24 11.14 -10.87 0.48
CA ASN A 24 10.76 -9.48 0.75
C ASN A 24 9.45 -9.41 1.57
N ASN A 25 8.43 -10.17 1.19
CA ASN A 25 7.17 -10.24 1.95
C ASN A 25 7.42 -10.73 3.39
N LEU A 26 8.28 -11.73 3.56
CA LEU A 26 8.60 -12.28 4.89
C LEU A 26 9.39 -11.27 5.74
N ALA A 27 10.33 -10.55 5.14
CA ALA A 27 11.07 -9.50 5.83
C ALA A 27 10.16 -8.37 6.35
N ASN A 28 9.07 -8.08 5.62
CA ASN A 28 8.12 -7.02 5.95
C ASN A 28 6.87 -7.52 6.66
N VAL A 29 6.87 -8.75 7.21
CA VAL A 29 5.67 -9.33 7.87
C VAL A 29 5.19 -8.50 9.07
N ASN A 30 6.08 -7.81 9.76
CA ASN A 30 5.78 -6.94 10.91
C ASN A 30 5.65 -5.46 10.52
N THR A 31 5.79 -5.10 9.24
CA THR A 31 5.67 -3.72 8.79
C THR A 31 4.20 -3.34 8.70
N VAL A 32 3.79 -2.32 9.47
CA VAL A 32 2.39 -1.84 9.49
C VAL A 32 2.04 -1.21 8.15
N GLY A 33 0.88 -1.60 7.61
CA GLY A 33 0.40 -1.09 6.32
C GLY A 33 1.08 -1.71 5.09
N TYR A 34 2.02 -2.64 5.26
CA TYR A 34 2.67 -3.33 4.15
C TYR A 34 1.64 -4.11 3.31
N LYS A 35 1.79 -4.04 2.01
CA LYS A 35 0.99 -4.81 1.04
C LYS A 35 1.88 -5.85 0.38
N GLN A 36 1.50 -7.13 0.55
CA GLN A 36 2.28 -8.22 -0.02
C GLN A 36 2.36 -8.12 -1.54
N GLU A 37 3.51 -8.42 -2.08
CA GLU A 37 3.76 -8.48 -3.51
C GLU A 37 3.61 -9.91 -4.03
N GLN A 38 3.11 -10.02 -5.25
CA GLN A 38 2.97 -11.30 -5.96
C GLN A 38 3.61 -11.22 -7.34
N THR A 39 4.47 -12.19 -7.63
CA THR A 39 5.08 -12.34 -8.95
C THR A 39 4.11 -12.99 -9.93
N GLN A 40 3.92 -12.36 -11.07
CA GLN A 40 3.12 -12.90 -12.18
C GLN A 40 4.03 -13.39 -13.29
N PHE A 41 3.73 -14.58 -13.80
CA PHE A 41 4.49 -15.22 -14.88
C PHE A 41 3.73 -15.19 -16.19
N LYS A 42 4.48 -15.10 -17.28
CA LYS A 42 3.98 -15.23 -18.64
C LYS A 42 4.80 -16.27 -19.39
N SER A 43 4.11 -17.15 -20.14
CA SER A 43 4.78 -18.06 -21.05
C SER A 43 5.42 -17.30 -22.20
N LEU A 44 6.59 -17.74 -22.63
CA LEU A 44 7.20 -17.30 -23.88
C LEU A 44 6.48 -17.96 -25.08
N LEU A 45 6.81 -17.50 -26.27
CA LEU A 45 6.20 -18.02 -27.50
C LEU A 45 6.36 -19.53 -27.62
N TYR A 46 5.37 -20.16 -28.22
CA TYR A 46 5.41 -21.57 -28.57
C TYR A 46 5.96 -21.74 -30.00
N GLN A 47 6.85 -22.71 -30.16
CA GLN A 47 7.30 -23.08 -31.49
C GLN A 47 6.53 -24.31 -31.97
N ASN A 48 5.93 -24.20 -33.14
CA ASN A 48 5.30 -25.32 -33.83
C ASN A 48 6.38 -26.21 -34.43
N LEU A 49 6.53 -27.43 -33.91
CA LEU A 49 7.40 -28.47 -34.49
C LEU A 49 6.68 -29.22 -35.60
N GLN A 50 5.35 -29.40 -35.47
CA GLN A 50 4.52 -30.05 -36.43
C GLN A 50 3.18 -29.36 -36.53
N ALA A 51 2.83 -28.88 -37.71
CA ALA A 51 1.52 -28.34 -37.99
C ALA A 51 0.49 -29.47 -38.15
N LYS A 52 -0.77 -29.16 -37.83
CA LYS A 52 -1.89 -30.01 -38.21
C LYS A 52 -2.00 -29.99 -39.74
N THR A 53 -1.91 -31.13 -40.38
CA THR A 53 -2.01 -31.24 -41.84
C THR A 53 -2.96 -32.38 -42.24
N THR A 54 -3.60 -32.23 -43.37
CA THR A 54 -4.35 -33.30 -44.03
C THR A 54 -3.42 -33.95 -45.06
N SER A 55 -3.29 -35.27 -45.03
CA SER A 55 -2.54 -36.02 -46.04
C SER A 55 -3.23 -35.95 -47.40
N ALA A 56 -2.49 -36.07 -48.49
CA ALA A 56 -3.02 -36.14 -49.84
C ALA A 56 -4.04 -37.29 -50.03
N ASN A 57 -4.00 -38.29 -49.17
CA ASN A 57 -4.94 -39.42 -49.13
C ASN A 57 -6.17 -39.19 -48.24
N GLY A 58 -6.40 -37.95 -47.76
CA GLY A 58 -7.56 -37.63 -46.93
C GLY A 58 -7.42 -37.98 -45.44
N GLU A 59 -6.30 -38.56 -45.03
CA GLU A 59 -6.04 -38.82 -43.61
C GLU A 59 -5.65 -37.53 -42.88
N ASN A 60 -6.42 -37.17 -41.88
CA ASN A 60 -6.14 -36.00 -41.03
C ASN A 60 -5.13 -36.36 -39.93
N LYS A 61 -4.06 -35.59 -39.81
CA LYS A 61 -3.22 -35.56 -38.61
C LYS A 61 -3.79 -34.52 -37.64
N PRO A 62 -4.68 -34.90 -36.72
CA PRO A 62 -5.41 -33.94 -35.88
C PRO A 62 -4.56 -33.33 -34.79
N VAL A 63 -3.40 -33.92 -34.48
CA VAL A 63 -2.51 -33.48 -33.37
C VAL A 63 -1.27 -32.82 -33.94
N GLY A 64 -1.08 -31.56 -33.62
CA GLY A 64 0.17 -30.82 -33.85
C GLY A 64 1.10 -30.97 -32.65
N ALA A 65 2.42 -30.83 -32.85
CA ALA A 65 3.40 -30.75 -31.78
C ALA A 65 3.87 -29.30 -31.61
N GLN A 66 3.69 -28.76 -30.42
CA GLN A 66 4.17 -27.44 -30.05
C GLN A 66 5.05 -27.54 -28.82
N VAL A 67 6.15 -26.76 -28.76
CA VAL A 67 7.05 -26.69 -27.62
C VAL A 67 7.17 -25.25 -27.16
N GLY A 68 6.94 -25.03 -25.87
CA GLY A 68 7.13 -23.73 -25.23
C GLY A 68 8.62 -23.40 -25.09
N LEU A 69 8.98 -22.11 -25.20
CA LEU A 69 10.35 -21.63 -25.10
C LEU A 69 10.73 -21.20 -23.67
N GLY A 70 9.86 -21.45 -22.69
CA GLY A 70 10.07 -21.11 -21.28
C GLY A 70 9.08 -20.11 -20.72
N SER A 71 9.41 -19.53 -19.57
CA SER A 71 8.62 -18.54 -18.86
C SER A 71 9.47 -17.29 -18.56
N ARG A 72 8.77 -16.19 -18.35
CA ARG A 72 9.37 -14.95 -17.85
C ARG A 72 8.48 -14.31 -16.80
N VAL A 73 9.04 -13.50 -15.94
CA VAL A 73 8.30 -12.60 -15.05
C VAL A 73 7.61 -11.55 -15.92
N SER A 74 6.31 -11.39 -15.73
CA SER A 74 5.49 -10.39 -16.41
C SER A 74 5.40 -9.11 -15.62
N ALA A 75 5.13 -9.24 -14.32
CA ALA A 75 5.02 -8.14 -13.39
C ALA A 75 5.17 -8.66 -11.95
N VAL A 76 5.51 -7.77 -11.05
CA VAL A 76 5.34 -7.93 -9.60
C VAL A 76 4.28 -6.94 -9.20
N THR A 77 3.19 -7.41 -8.59
CA THR A 77 2.03 -6.58 -8.26
C THR A 77 1.72 -6.68 -6.79
N SER A 78 1.37 -5.55 -6.17
CA SER A 78 0.93 -5.50 -4.79
C SER A 78 -0.54 -5.92 -4.66
N ILE A 79 -0.87 -6.64 -3.61
CA ILE A 79 -2.22 -7.09 -3.27
C ILE A 79 -2.78 -6.17 -2.20
N TYR A 80 -3.85 -5.45 -2.50
CA TYR A 80 -4.44 -4.42 -1.63
C TYR A 80 -5.59 -4.92 -0.74
N THR A 81 -5.68 -6.20 -0.50
CA THR A 81 -6.69 -6.74 0.43
C THR A 81 -6.52 -6.18 1.83
N GLN A 82 -7.65 -5.96 2.53
CA GLN A 82 -7.66 -5.53 3.92
C GLN A 82 -7.07 -6.63 4.81
N GLY A 83 -6.08 -6.25 5.63
CA GLY A 83 -5.53 -7.11 6.68
C GLY A 83 -6.36 -7.06 7.97
N ALA A 84 -6.02 -7.91 8.92
CA ALA A 84 -6.59 -7.86 10.27
C ALA A 84 -6.17 -6.56 10.97
N LEU A 85 -7.11 -5.96 11.71
CA LEU A 85 -6.84 -4.81 12.55
C LEU A 85 -6.41 -5.32 13.94
N ASN A 86 -5.25 -4.86 14.40
CA ASN A 86 -4.76 -5.17 15.73
C ASN A 86 -5.09 -4.01 16.67
N ALA A 87 -5.67 -4.31 17.83
CA ALA A 87 -5.87 -3.32 18.88
C ALA A 87 -4.53 -3.02 19.56
N THR A 88 -4.25 -1.73 19.75
CA THR A 88 -3.09 -1.24 20.50
C THR A 88 -3.56 -0.41 21.69
N ASP A 89 -2.71 -0.23 22.70
CA ASP A 89 -3.02 0.60 23.87
C ASP A 89 -2.73 2.09 23.63
N SER A 90 -2.26 2.45 22.43
CA SER A 90 -1.96 3.84 22.06
C SER A 90 -3.21 4.59 21.60
N THR A 91 -3.43 5.77 22.12
CA THR A 91 -4.55 6.65 21.74
C THR A 91 -4.34 7.33 20.39
N THR A 92 -3.13 7.28 19.84
CA THR A 92 -2.74 7.91 18.56
C THR A 92 -2.60 6.93 17.42
N ASP A 93 -2.90 5.65 17.65
CA ASP A 93 -2.88 4.64 16.61
C ASP A 93 -4.27 4.55 15.95
N PHE A 94 -4.31 4.83 14.67
CA PHE A 94 -5.54 4.82 13.89
C PHE A 94 -5.44 3.80 12.77
N ALA A 95 -6.52 3.09 12.52
CA ALA A 95 -6.58 2.13 11.44
C ALA A 95 -7.78 2.43 10.53
N ILE A 96 -7.54 2.40 9.23
CA ILE A 96 -8.60 2.56 8.23
C ILE A 96 -9.26 1.19 8.03
N ASN A 97 -10.56 1.10 8.31
CA ASN A 97 -11.37 -0.06 7.97
C ASN A 97 -12.04 0.18 6.62
N GLY A 98 -11.53 -0.47 5.58
CA GLY A 98 -11.97 -0.25 4.20
C GLY A 98 -10.87 0.37 3.32
N ASP A 99 -11.28 0.98 2.21
CA ASP A 99 -10.37 1.59 1.24
C ASP A 99 -10.02 3.03 1.63
N GLY A 100 -8.77 3.43 1.43
CA GLY A 100 -8.32 4.79 1.67
C GLY A 100 -6.88 4.85 2.20
N PHE A 101 -6.34 6.06 2.26
CA PHE A 101 -5.00 6.39 2.73
C PHE A 101 -5.05 7.66 3.55
N PHE A 102 -4.19 7.74 4.55
CA PHE A 102 -3.89 8.98 5.23
C PHE A 102 -2.98 9.83 4.34
N ALA A 103 -3.20 11.14 4.35
CA ALA A 103 -2.30 12.09 3.71
C ALA A 103 -1.36 12.69 4.75
N VAL A 104 -0.09 12.72 4.42
CA VAL A 104 0.95 13.36 5.22
C VAL A 104 1.77 14.28 4.34
N ARG A 105 2.27 15.38 4.88
CA ARG A 105 3.13 16.30 4.13
C ARG A 105 4.59 15.95 4.39
N ASN A 106 5.35 15.71 3.32
CA ASN A 106 6.78 15.56 3.43
C ASN A 106 7.42 16.93 3.65
N THR A 107 8.00 17.16 4.82
CA THR A 107 8.62 18.44 5.21
C THR A 107 9.85 18.80 4.39
N ASN A 108 10.47 17.84 3.69
CA ASN A 108 11.66 18.08 2.86
C ASN A 108 11.32 18.54 1.45
N THR A 109 10.25 17.99 0.85
CA THR A 109 9.84 18.27 -0.54
C THR A 109 8.57 19.09 -0.63
N ASP A 110 7.88 19.32 0.50
CA ASP A 110 6.55 19.96 0.60
C ASP A 110 5.46 19.25 -0.23
N GLU A 111 5.69 17.96 -0.54
CA GLU A 111 4.76 17.14 -1.28
C GLU A 111 3.84 16.36 -0.35
N THR A 112 2.61 16.13 -0.81
CA THR A 112 1.67 15.27 -0.10
C THR A 112 1.96 13.81 -0.44
N VAL A 113 2.29 13.01 0.58
CA VAL A 113 2.52 11.58 0.50
C VAL A 113 1.36 10.84 1.15
N TYR A 114 1.02 9.68 0.63
CA TYR A 114 -0.10 8.88 1.11
C TYR A 114 0.40 7.62 1.79
N THR A 115 -0.07 7.38 3.02
CA THR A 115 0.32 6.22 3.81
C THR A 115 -0.89 5.46 4.35
N ARG A 116 -0.73 4.16 4.57
CA ARG A 116 -1.69 3.33 5.28
C ARG A 116 -1.26 3.07 6.73
N ASN A 117 -0.05 3.47 7.08
CA ASN A 117 0.44 3.41 8.45
C ASN A 117 -0.28 4.47 9.28
N GLY A 118 -1.01 4.05 10.29
CA GLY A 118 -1.74 4.92 11.21
C GLY A 118 -1.08 5.05 12.57
N HIS A 119 0.19 4.65 12.70
CA HIS A 119 0.95 4.88 13.91
C HIS A 119 1.46 6.32 13.93
N PHE A 120 0.72 7.18 14.61
CA PHE A 120 1.03 8.60 14.73
C PHE A 120 1.49 8.94 16.14
N THR A 121 2.19 10.06 16.25
CA THR A 121 2.68 10.62 17.52
C THR A 121 2.40 12.11 17.56
N TRP A 122 2.23 12.64 18.78
CA TRP A 122 2.12 14.07 18.97
C TRP A 122 3.51 14.69 19.01
N ALA A 123 3.79 15.60 18.09
CA ALA A 123 5.01 16.38 18.03
C ALA A 123 4.72 17.84 18.41
N THR A 124 5.71 18.52 18.99
CA THR A 124 5.59 19.94 19.31
C THR A 124 5.80 20.77 18.03
N ALA A 125 4.83 21.61 17.71
CA ALA A 125 4.90 22.58 16.62
C ALA A 125 5.02 24.00 17.18
N THR A 126 5.24 24.98 16.31
CA THR A 126 5.38 26.40 16.70
C THR A 126 4.09 26.97 17.31
N GLU A 127 2.94 26.48 16.87
CA GLU A 127 1.60 26.96 17.28
C GLU A 127 0.85 25.95 18.18
N GLY A 128 1.54 24.95 18.73
CA GLY A 128 0.91 23.95 19.59
C GLY A 128 1.47 22.55 19.39
N VAL A 129 0.58 21.57 19.37
CA VAL A 129 0.92 20.17 19.20
C VAL A 129 0.35 19.68 17.86
N MET A 130 1.19 19.10 17.03
CA MET A 130 0.77 18.56 15.73
C MET A 130 0.75 17.02 15.74
N LEU A 131 -0.16 16.45 15.00
CA LEU A 131 -0.18 15.01 14.74
C LEU A 131 0.81 14.71 13.63
N SER A 132 1.80 13.85 13.89
CA SER A 132 2.87 13.51 12.95
C SER A 132 3.13 12.02 12.90
N THR A 133 3.76 11.57 11.82
CA THR A 133 4.33 10.21 11.71
C THR A 133 5.57 10.09 12.59
N SER A 134 6.07 8.86 12.79
CA SER A 134 7.35 8.60 13.47
C SER A 134 8.56 9.29 12.82
N GLU A 135 8.45 9.68 11.55
CA GLU A 135 9.46 10.39 10.77
C GLU A 135 9.34 11.92 10.89
N GLY A 136 8.29 12.40 11.59
CA GLY A 136 8.03 13.83 11.80
C GLY A 136 7.22 14.51 10.69
N TYR A 137 6.61 13.75 9.78
CA TYR A 137 5.74 14.31 8.75
C TYR A 137 4.35 14.63 9.32
N PRO A 138 3.84 15.86 9.18
CA PRO A 138 2.52 16.24 9.67
C PRO A 138 1.40 15.52 8.91
N VAL A 139 0.39 15.08 9.65
CA VAL A 139 -0.83 14.48 9.10
C VAL A 139 -1.76 15.60 8.62
N LEU A 140 -2.37 15.41 7.46
CA LEU A 140 -3.28 16.38 6.87
C LEU A 140 -4.74 16.08 7.22
N SER A 141 -5.49 17.14 7.44
CA SER A 141 -6.94 17.10 7.62
C SER A 141 -7.66 16.86 6.29
N ALA A 142 -8.96 16.66 6.34
CA ALA A 142 -9.81 16.53 5.14
C ALA A 142 -9.74 17.77 4.23
N ASP A 143 -9.43 18.95 4.79
CA ASP A 143 -9.27 20.20 4.06
C ASP A 143 -7.85 20.40 3.48
N GLY A 144 -6.94 19.44 3.69
CA GLY A 144 -5.55 19.53 3.25
C GLY A 144 -4.65 20.38 4.14
N ALA A 145 -5.14 20.86 5.27
CA ALA A 145 -4.35 21.60 6.27
C ALA A 145 -3.67 20.62 7.24
N GLU A 146 -2.56 21.04 7.82
CA GLU A 146 -1.87 20.27 8.87
C GLU A 146 -2.75 20.20 10.13
N ILE A 147 -2.78 19.06 10.78
CA ILE A 147 -3.50 18.88 12.04
C ILE A 147 -2.63 19.42 13.17
N VAL A 148 -2.84 20.69 13.51
CA VAL A 148 -2.20 21.36 14.62
C VAL A 148 -3.24 21.73 15.66
N LEU A 149 -3.04 21.29 16.88
CA LEU A 149 -3.87 21.61 18.02
C LEU A 149 -3.18 22.74 18.80
N GLY A 150 -3.72 23.92 18.68
CA GLY A 150 -3.29 25.10 19.43
C GLY A 150 -3.92 25.13 20.82
N GLN A 151 -4.59 26.26 21.14
CA GLN A 151 -5.32 26.45 22.39
C GLN A 151 -6.82 26.26 22.17
N ASP A 152 -7.50 25.76 23.20
CA ASP A 152 -8.94 25.66 23.24
C ASP A 152 -9.57 27.07 23.24
N ALA A 153 -10.89 27.17 23.00
CA ALA A 153 -11.67 28.40 23.04
C ALA A 153 -11.48 29.20 24.37
N ASN A 154 -11.07 28.52 25.41
CA ASN A 154 -10.80 29.08 26.74
C ASN A 154 -9.30 29.48 26.95
N GLY A 155 -8.46 29.41 25.90
CA GLY A 155 -7.02 29.71 25.99
C GLY A 155 -6.19 28.68 26.74
N LYS A 156 -6.69 27.44 26.87
CA LYS A 156 -6.01 26.33 27.52
C LYS A 156 -5.47 25.35 26.51
N ASP A 157 -4.24 24.88 26.72
CA ASP A 157 -3.64 23.88 25.83
C ASP A 157 -4.38 22.54 25.89
N TYR A 158 -4.57 21.92 24.72
CA TYR A 158 -5.17 20.57 24.63
C TYR A 158 -4.26 19.53 25.28
N LYS A 159 -4.84 18.71 26.15
CA LYS A 159 -4.16 17.54 26.71
C LYS A 159 -4.23 16.38 25.72
N THR A 160 -3.09 16.00 25.18
CA THR A 160 -2.98 14.96 24.14
C THR A 160 -3.55 13.59 24.54
N ASN A 161 -3.53 13.26 25.85
CA ASN A 161 -4.05 11.98 26.38
C ASN A 161 -5.59 11.93 26.46
N LEU A 162 -6.28 13.05 26.29
CA LEU A 162 -7.76 13.12 26.32
C LEU A 162 -8.38 13.19 24.92
N ILE A 163 -7.55 13.29 23.89
CA ILE A 163 -8.01 13.34 22.51
C ILE A 163 -8.43 11.96 22.08
N THR A 164 -9.64 11.84 21.57
CA THR A 164 -10.18 10.60 20.99
C THR A 164 -10.65 10.87 19.56
N ILE A 165 -10.82 9.80 18.79
CA ILE A 165 -11.33 9.90 17.42
C ILE A 165 -12.64 9.12 17.31
N ASP A 166 -13.57 9.71 16.59
CA ASP A 166 -14.83 9.09 16.23
C ASP A 166 -14.67 8.16 15.01
N THR A 167 -15.64 7.30 14.78
CA THR A 167 -15.73 6.41 13.60
C THR A 167 -15.69 7.15 12.27
N ASP A 168 -16.11 8.42 12.27
CA ASP A 168 -16.10 9.30 11.10
C ASP A 168 -14.76 10.04 10.89
N GLY A 169 -13.78 9.83 11.76
CA GLY A 169 -12.46 10.46 11.70
C GLY A 169 -12.41 11.88 12.27
N ASN A 170 -13.44 12.30 13.04
CA ASN A 170 -13.41 13.59 13.73
C ASN A 170 -12.61 13.48 15.03
N LEU A 171 -11.77 14.47 15.29
CA LEU A 171 -11.06 14.61 16.56
C LEU A 171 -12.03 15.14 17.62
N LEU A 172 -12.14 14.41 18.73
CA LEU A 172 -12.99 14.74 19.86
C LEU A 172 -12.12 15.10 21.08
N TYR A 173 -12.55 16.11 21.80
CA TYR A 173 -11.98 16.51 23.08
C TYR A 173 -13.08 16.61 24.15
N PRO A 174 -12.86 16.12 25.37
CA PRO A 174 -13.88 16.20 26.41
C PRO A 174 -14.09 17.65 26.84
N ASP A 175 -15.36 18.06 26.82
CA ASP A 175 -15.83 19.34 27.35
C ASP A 175 -15.78 19.38 28.90
N GLU A 176 -16.04 20.50 29.51
CA GLU A 176 -16.07 20.68 30.97
C GLU A 176 -17.00 19.67 31.70
N SER A 177 -18.00 19.15 30.96
CA SER A 177 -18.90 18.08 31.43
C SER A 177 -18.35 16.66 31.17
N ASN A 178 -17.10 16.52 30.73
CA ASN A 178 -16.47 15.23 30.35
C ASN A 178 -17.18 14.47 29.21
N ASN A 179 -17.93 15.19 28.38
CA ASN A 179 -18.53 14.63 27.15
C ASN A 179 -17.60 14.89 25.97
N PRO A 180 -17.40 13.91 25.08
CA PRO A 180 -16.59 14.09 23.88
C PRO A 180 -17.28 15.07 22.92
N ALA A 181 -16.66 16.23 22.71
CA ALA A 181 -17.12 17.26 21.78
C ALA A 181 -16.17 17.33 20.58
N PRO A 182 -16.67 17.50 19.34
CA PRO A 182 -15.82 17.60 18.15
C PRO A 182 -15.04 18.92 18.16
N ILE A 183 -13.73 18.85 17.95
CA ILE A 183 -12.84 20.00 17.83
C ILE A 183 -13.05 20.73 16.49
N GLY A 184 -13.72 20.07 15.52
CA GLY A 184 -13.92 20.60 14.17
C GLY A 184 -12.81 20.20 13.18
N ILE A 185 -11.86 19.39 13.61
CA ILE A 185 -10.80 18.86 12.75
C ILE A 185 -11.10 17.41 12.42
N LYS A 186 -11.05 17.07 11.13
CA LYS A 186 -11.26 15.72 10.62
C LYS A 186 -10.01 15.23 9.93
N ILE A 187 -9.60 13.99 10.20
CA ILE A 187 -8.47 13.37 9.50
C ILE A 187 -8.82 13.15 8.03
N GLY A 188 -7.91 13.55 7.15
CA GLY A 188 -8.05 13.38 5.70
C GLY A 188 -7.93 11.91 5.28
N LEU A 189 -8.98 11.41 4.63
CA LEU A 189 -9.02 10.11 4.00
C LEU A 189 -9.10 10.29 2.49
N TYR A 190 -8.13 9.76 1.77
CA TYR A 190 -8.02 9.89 0.33
C TYR A 190 -8.13 8.53 -0.35
N GLN A 191 -8.92 8.47 -1.41
CA GLN A 191 -9.16 7.24 -2.15
C GLN A 191 -8.75 7.43 -3.61
N PHE A 192 -8.08 6.42 -4.17
CA PHE A 192 -7.60 6.45 -5.54
C PHE A 192 -8.28 5.37 -6.37
N SER A 193 -8.69 5.73 -7.57
CA SER A 193 -9.31 4.80 -8.52
C SER A 193 -8.34 3.77 -9.08
N ASN A 194 -7.03 4.08 -9.09
CA ASN A 194 -5.99 3.18 -9.56
C ASN A 194 -4.73 3.26 -8.69
N LEU A 195 -4.58 2.30 -7.80
CA LEU A 195 -3.47 2.23 -6.86
C LEU A 195 -2.12 1.88 -7.51
N SER A 196 -2.16 1.24 -8.68
CA SER A 196 -0.94 0.86 -9.41
C SER A 196 -0.20 2.06 -10.02
N LEU A 197 -0.87 3.22 -10.12
CA LEU A 197 -0.30 4.44 -10.72
C LEU A 197 0.25 5.43 -9.68
N ILE A 198 0.08 5.17 -8.39
CA ILE A 198 0.52 6.09 -7.33
C ILE A 198 2.04 6.29 -7.35
N HIS A 199 2.82 5.27 -7.74
CA HIS A 199 4.27 5.35 -7.84
C HIS A 199 4.81 5.99 -9.13
N ILE A 200 3.94 6.30 -10.10
CA ILE A 200 4.37 6.93 -11.36
C ILE A 200 4.56 8.45 -11.21
N SER A 201 4.03 9.03 -10.14
CA SER A 201 4.16 10.46 -9.85
C SER A 201 5.36 10.84 -8.99
N GLU A 202 6.21 9.89 -8.59
CA GLU A 202 7.50 10.23 -8.00
C GLU A 202 8.47 10.62 -9.12
N PRO A 203 8.83 11.92 -9.25
CA PRO A 203 9.92 12.31 -10.15
C PRO A 203 11.21 11.74 -9.56
N THR A 204 11.82 10.84 -10.29
CA THR A 204 13.21 10.43 -10.07
C THR A 204 14.16 11.60 -10.15
#